data_3249684013137b83fd2f39b398d075c8
#
_entry.id   3249684013137b83fd2f39b398d075c8
#
_cell.length_a   1.000
_cell.length_b   1.000
_cell.length_c   1.000
_cell.angle_alpha   90.00
_cell.angle_beta   90.00
_cell.angle_gamma   90.00
#
_symmetry.space_group_name_H-M   'P 1'
#
loop_
_entity.id
_entity.type
_entity.pdbx_description
1 polymer ?
#
loop_
_entity_poly.entity_id
_entity_poly.type
_entity_poly.pdbx_seq_one_letter_code
_entity_poly.pdbx_strand_id
1 'polypeptide(L)'
;MSDTSVFNAEVRERAGKGAARAVRRSGRVPAVIYGEKKDPIIISLDPKELKKEIMTGNFFARIAEIKIGTDTEKVLPRDIQLHPITDRPEHVDFLRLGKGTKVTVGVAVNFLNEKDSPGLKKGGVINVVRHEVDLLCPADAIPQSIDIDLTGLEIGDGIHISAIKLPDGVTPTITDRDFTIATIAAPTVMKASEEAEGEEGEEGEEGAAEAAEEASEE
;
A
#
# COMPACT_ATOMS: atom_id res chain seq x y z
N MET A 1 -15.17 4.88 17.60
CA MET A 1 -16.35 4.18 17.01
C MET A 1 -15.88 3.65 15.68
N SER A 2 -15.93 2.33 15.50
CA SER A 2 -15.51 1.71 14.20
C SER A 2 -16.54 2.12 13.15
N ASP A 3 -16.12 2.98 12.22
CA ASP A 3 -16.93 3.32 11.04
C ASP A 3 -17.09 2.06 10.20
N THR A 4 -18.27 1.45 10.26
CA THR A 4 -18.59 0.27 9.48
C THR A 4 -19.21 0.72 8.16
N SER A 5 -18.60 0.36 7.04
CA SER A 5 -19.15 0.64 5.72
C SER A 5 -20.33 -0.30 5.43
N VAL A 6 -21.42 0.22 4.88
CA VAL A 6 -22.61 -0.56 4.54
C VAL A 6 -22.78 -0.60 3.03
N PHE A 7 -22.84 -1.81 2.44
CA PHE A 7 -23.05 -2.02 1.01
C PHE A 7 -24.38 -2.74 0.76
N ASN A 8 -25.11 -2.29 -0.24
CA ASN A 8 -26.31 -2.98 -0.71
C ASN A 8 -25.93 -3.94 -1.85
N ALA A 9 -26.20 -5.22 -1.66
CA ALA A 9 -25.84 -6.27 -2.60
C ALA A 9 -27.05 -7.03 -3.13
N GLU A 10 -26.97 -7.46 -4.38
CA GLU A 10 -27.91 -8.38 -5.01
C GLU A 10 -27.22 -9.72 -5.26
N VAL A 11 -27.91 -10.82 -4.90
CA VAL A 11 -27.41 -12.17 -5.16
C VAL A 11 -27.45 -12.47 -6.67
N ARG A 12 -26.42 -13.11 -7.16
CA ARG A 12 -26.35 -13.61 -8.53
C ARG A 12 -26.53 -15.11 -8.56
N GLU A 13 -27.32 -15.61 -9.48
CA GLU A 13 -27.56 -17.07 -9.65
C GLU A 13 -26.42 -17.78 -10.37
N ARG A 14 -25.66 -17.08 -11.19
CA ARG A 14 -24.66 -17.70 -12.08
C ARG A 14 -23.26 -17.12 -11.83
N ALA A 15 -22.30 -18.04 -11.65
CA ALA A 15 -20.88 -17.74 -11.64
C ALA A 15 -20.28 -17.82 -13.06
N GLY A 16 -19.02 -17.38 -13.19
CA GLY A 16 -18.20 -17.53 -14.37
C GLY A 16 -18.05 -16.27 -15.24
N LYS A 17 -17.14 -16.37 -16.23
CA LYS A 17 -16.68 -15.24 -17.07
C LYS A 17 -17.80 -14.49 -17.79
N GLY A 18 -18.76 -15.25 -18.37
CA GLY A 18 -19.89 -14.67 -19.11
C GLY A 18 -20.84 -13.89 -18.21
N ALA A 19 -21.18 -14.44 -17.04
CA ALA A 19 -22.05 -13.80 -16.05
C ALA A 19 -21.39 -12.54 -15.46
N ALA A 20 -20.10 -12.59 -15.11
CA ALA A 20 -19.38 -11.43 -14.62
C ALA A 20 -19.33 -10.28 -15.65
N ARG A 21 -19.11 -10.60 -16.94
CA ARG A 21 -19.16 -9.60 -18.01
C ARG A 21 -20.57 -9.01 -18.22
N ALA A 22 -21.63 -9.80 -18.04
CA ALA A 22 -23.00 -9.30 -18.11
C ALA A 22 -23.29 -8.29 -16.99
N VAL A 23 -22.86 -8.60 -15.76
CA VAL A 23 -22.99 -7.70 -14.60
C VAL A 23 -22.24 -6.38 -14.82
N ARG A 24 -21.00 -6.44 -15.32
CA ARG A 24 -20.24 -5.22 -15.63
C ARG A 24 -20.90 -4.37 -16.72
N ARG A 25 -21.52 -5.01 -17.73
CA ARG A 25 -22.29 -4.30 -18.77
C ARG A 25 -23.56 -3.62 -18.23
N SER A 26 -24.17 -4.20 -17.18
CA SER A 26 -25.30 -3.53 -16.48
C SER A 26 -24.85 -2.42 -15.54
N GLY A 27 -23.54 -2.12 -15.50
CA GLY A 27 -22.99 -1.06 -14.66
C GLY A 27 -22.80 -1.45 -13.18
N ARG A 28 -22.81 -2.74 -12.84
CA ARG A 28 -22.57 -3.22 -11.48
C ARG A 28 -21.22 -3.94 -11.38
N VAL A 29 -20.69 -4.07 -10.18
CA VAL A 29 -19.43 -4.75 -9.88
C VAL A 29 -19.72 -6.14 -9.32
N PRO A 30 -19.25 -7.22 -9.97
CA PRO A 30 -19.33 -8.55 -9.40
C PRO A 30 -18.41 -8.69 -8.19
N ALA A 31 -18.88 -9.37 -7.14
CA ALA A 31 -18.12 -9.66 -5.95
C ALA A 31 -18.46 -11.06 -5.40
N VAL A 32 -17.60 -11.56 -4.51
CA VAL A 32 -17.75 -12.88 -3.87
C VAL A 32 -17.53 -12.71 -2.37
N ILE A 33 -18.39 -13.34 -1.58
CA ILE A 33 -18.23 -13.46 -0.13
C ILE A 33 -17.90 -14.92 0.19
N TYR A 34 -16.78 -15.16 0.85
CA TYR A 34 -16.33 -16.51 1.24
C TYR A 34 -15.77 -16.52 2.67
N GLY A 35 -15.59 -17.69 3.23
CA GLY A 35 -15.06 -17.88 4.58
C GLY A 35 -16.03 -18.55 5.54
N GLU A 36 -15.63 -18.74 6.82
CA GLU A 36 -16.39 -19.42 7.88
C GLU A 36 -16.84 -20.85 7.53
N LYS A 37 -16.18 -21.53 6.60
CA LYS A 37 -16.58 -22.87 6.14
C LYS A 37 -18.00 -22.94 5.57
N LYS A 38 -18.61 -21.79 5.20
CA LYS A 38 -19.89 -21.69 4.52
C LYS A 38 -19.68 -21.58 3.03
N ASP A 39 -20.66 -21.95 2.23
CA ASP A 39 -20.63 -21.82 0.78
C ASP A 39 -20.41 -20.36 0.36
N PRO A 40 -19.61 -20.11 -0.69
CA PRO A 40 -19.39 -18.77 -1.21
C PRO A 40 -20.69 -18.21 -1.81
N ILE A 41 -20.98 -16.95 -1.48
CA ILE A 41 -22.11 -16.21 -2.02
C ILE A 41 -21.59 -15.26 -3.10
N ILE A 42 -22.13 -15.40 -4.30
CA ILE A 42 -21.81 -14.50 -5.41
C ILE A 42 -22.82 -13.36 -5.46
N ILE A 43 -22.30 -12.13 -5.44
CA ILE A 43 -23.10 -10.90 -5.34
C ILE A 43 -22.72 -9.89 -6.43
N SER A 44 -23.50 -8.85 -6.53
CA SER A 44 -23.19 -7.64 -7.30
C SER A 44 -23.43 -6.40 -6.48
N LEU A 45 -22.50 -5.43 -6.60
CA LEU A 45 -22.47 -4.18 -5.84
C LEU A 45 -22.64 -2.96 -6.75
N ASP A 46 -23.04 -1.83 -6.15
CA ASP A 46 -23.03 -0.54 -6.85
C ASP A 46 -21.59 0.01 -6.92
N PRO A 47 -21.09 0.32 -8.11
CA PRO A 47 -19.74 0.86 -8.27
C PRO A 47 -19.54 2.23 -7.61
N LYS A 48 -20.60 3.01 -7.41
CA LYS A 48 -20.50 4.35 -6.78
C LYS A 48 -20.22 4.24 -5.29
N GLU A 49 -20.96 3.36 -4.58
CA GLU A 49 -20.75 3.10 -3.15
C GLU A 49 -19.34 2.54 -2.93
N LEU A 50 -18.96 1.55 -3.75
CA LEU A 50 -17.65 0.92 -3.68
C LEU A 50 -16.49 1.90 -3.95
N LYS A 51 -16.60 2.73 -4.99
CA LYS A 51 -15.59 3.72 -5.31
C LYS A 51 -15.39 4.74 -4.19
N LYS A 52 -16.48 5.18 -3.55
CA LYS A 52 -16.42 6.11 -2.42
C LYS A 52 -15.60 5.53 -1.27
N GLU A 53 -15.81 4.26 -0.92
CA GLU A 53 -15.09 3.59 0.16
C GLU A 53 -13.62 3.32 -0.20
N ILE A 54 -13.32 2.95 -1.45
CA ILE A 54 -11.93 2.77 -1.92
C ILE A 54 -11.15 4.08 -1.80
N MET A 55 -11.77 5.21 -2.14
CA MET A 55 -11.12 6.52 -2.08
C MET A 55 -10.81 7.00 -0.65
N THR A 56 -11.35 6.37 0.39
CA THR A 56 -10.99 6.70 1.79
C THR A 56 -9.59 6.23 2.18
N GLY A 57 -8.95 5.37 1.37
CA GLY A 57 -7.59 4.87 1.60
C GLY A 57 -7.48 3.69 2.57
N ASN A 58 -8.49 3.46 3.41
CA ASN A 58 -8.47 2.40 4.45
C ASN A 58 -9.43 1.25 4.15
N PHE A 59 -9.69 1.00 2.86
CA PHE A 59 -10.69 0.03 2.41
C PHE A 59 -10.42 -1.39 2.96
N PHE A 60 -9.17 -1.85 2.92
CA PHE A 60 -8.78 -3.19 3.37
C PHE A 60 -8.73 -3.36 4.90
N ALA A 61 -8.60 -2.26 5.64
CA ALA A 61 -8.55 -2.27 7.11
C ALA A 61 -9.92 -2.01 7.76
N ARG A 62 -10.98 -1.80 6.96
CA ARG A 62 -12.32 -1.46 7.46
C ARG A 62 -13.27 -2.63 7.31
N ILE A 63 -13.99 -2.94 8.39
CA ILE A 63 -15.07 -3.92 8.37
C ILE A 63 -16.25 -3.35 7.59
N ALA A 64 -16.81 -4.16 6.70
CA ALA A 64 -17.99 -3.82 5.93
C ALA A 64 -19.17 -4.70 6.32
N GLU A 65 -20.38 -4.14 6.26
CA GLU A 65 -21.63 -4.86 6.36
C GLU A 65 -22.29 -4.92 4.99
N ILE A 66 -22.47 -6.15 4.48
CA ILE A 66 -23.13 -6.35 3.19
C ILE A 66 -24.57 -6.79 3.44
N LYS A 67 -25.51 -5.97 2.99
CA LYS A 67 -26.94 -6.26 3.03
C LYS A 67 -27.36 -7.05 1.81
N ILE A 68 -27.83 -8.28 2.03
CA ILE A 68 -28.28 -9.20 1.00
C ILE A 68 -29.77 -9.47 1.25
N GLY A 69 -30.66 -8.69 0.64
CA GLY A 69 -32.08 -8.77 0.93
C GLY A 69 -32.37 -8.44 2.40
N THR A 70 -32.77 -9.44 3.20
CA THR A 70 -33.05 -9.32 4.66
C THR A 70 -31.83 -9.63 5.51
N ASP A 71 -30.83 -10.29 4.95
CA ASP A 71 -29.67 -10.76 5.69
C ASP A 71 -28.53 -9.73 5.64
N THR A 72 -27.77 -9.65 6.72
CA THR A 72 -26.60 -8.77 6.82
C THR A 72 -25.39 -9.62 7.21
N GLU A 73 -24.35 -9.59 6.38
CA GLU A 73 -23.11 -10.31 6.61
C GLU A 73 -21.98 -9.32 6.93
N LYS A 74 -21.23 -9.60 8.01
CA LYS A 74 -20.01 -8.86 8.35
C LYS A 74 -18.83 -9.44 7.61
N VAL A 75 -18.15 -8.59 6.86
CA VAL A 75 -17.07 -9.00 5.96
C VAL A 75 -15.91 -8.03 6.02
N LEU A 76 -14.75 -8.53 5.61
CA LEU A 76 -13.55 -7.73 5.39
C LEU A 76 -13.19 -7.79 3.91
N PRO A 77 -12.97 -6.68 3.21
CA PRO A 77 -12.42 -6.69 1.86
C PRO A 77 -11.04 -7.33 1.88
N ARG A 78 -10.80 -8.28 0.96
CA ARG A 78 -9.54 -9.01 0.89
C ARG A 78 -8.73 -8.64 -0.34
N ASP A 79 -9.42 -8.51 -1.46
CA ASP A 79 -8.80 -8.15 -2.73
C ASP A 79 -9.76 -7.32 -3.58
N ILE A 80 -9.18 -6.46 -4.42
CA ILE A 80 -9.90 -5.65 -5.37
C ILE A 80 -9.17 -5.62 -6.70
N GLN A 81 -9.88 -5.94 -7.76
CA GLN A 81 -9.38 -5.81 -9.12
C GLN A 81 -9.87 -4.51 -9.71
N LEU A 82 -8.94 -3.66 -10.11
CA LEU A 82 -9.21 -2.40 -10.78
C LEU A 82 -8.86 -2.51 -12.26
N HIS A 83 -9.60 -1.79 -13.09
CA HIS A 83 -9.28 -1.66 -14.50
C HIS A 83 -8.01 -0.81 -14.68
N PRO A 84 -6.96 -1.27 -15.39
CA PRO A 84 -5.64 -0.66 -15.38
C PRO A 84 -5.55 0.77 -15.95
N ILE A 85 -6.56 1.21 -16.72
CA ILE A 85 -6.57 2.55 -17.34
C ILE A 85 -7.57 3.48 -16.65
N THR A 86 -8.71 2.94 -16.19
CA THR A 86 -9.83 3.77 -15.70
C THR A 86 -10.02 3.71 -14.20
N ASP A 87 -9.24 2.87 -13.49
CA ASP A 87 -9.33 2.61 -12.05
C ASP A 87 -10.75 2.23 -11.57
N ARG A 88 -11.57 1.74 -12.49
CA ARG A 88 -12.91 1.26 -12.15
C ARG A 88 -12.83 -0.11 -11.50
N PRO A 89 -13.54 -0.34 -10.40
CA PRO A 89 -13.56 -1.66 -9.77
C PRO A 89 -14.20 -2.69 -10.71
N GLU A 90 -13.49 -3.79 -10.96
CA GLU A 90 -13.92 -4.89 -11.80
C GLU A 90 -14.37 -6.11 -11.01
N HIS A 91 -13.78 -6.36 -9.85
CA HIS A 91 -14.11 -7.45 -8.94
C HIS A 91 -13.70 -7.09 -7.52
N VAL A 92 -14.44 -7.59 -6.54
CA VAL A 92 -14.09 -7.47 -5.12
C VAL A 92 -14.31 -8.79 -4.41
N ASP A 93 -13.33 -9.16 -3.60
CA ASP A 93 -13.35 -10.35 -2.77
C ASP A 93 -13.55 -9.96 -1.31
N PHE A 94 -14.53 -10.58 -0.67
CA PHE A 94 -14.84 -10.35 0.73
C PHE A 94 -14.67 -11.62 1.54
N LEU A 95 -13.98 -11.50 2.67
CA LEU A 95 -13.82 -12.55 3.65
C LEU A 95 -14.85 -12.36 4.78
N ARG A 96 -15.66 -13.39 5.06
CA ARG A 96 -16.55 -13.39 6.24
C ARG A 96 -15.75 -13.36 7.52
N LEU A 97 -16.19 -12.53 8.45
CA LEU A 97 -15.61 -12.42 9.77
C LEU A 97 -16.38 -13.24 10.78
N GLY A 98 -15.77 -14.35 11.23
CA GLY A 98 -16.25 -15.10 12.36
C GLY A 98 -15.85 -14.45 13.69
N LYS A 99 -16.64 -14.68 14.73
CA LYS A 99 -16.32 -14.20 16.10
C LYS A 99 -15.00 -14.81 16.57
N GLY A 100 -14.04 -13.95 16.97
CA GLY A 100 -12.75 -14.39 17.48
C GLY A 100 -11.75 -14.90 16.43
N THR A 101 -12.05 -14.74 15.15
CA THR A 101 -11.12 -15.12 14.07
C THR A 101 -10.00 -14.09 13.99
N LYS A 102 -8.75 -14.56 13.92
CA LYS A 102 -7.60 -13.70 13.60
C LYS A 102 -7.47 -13.59 12.09
N VAL A 103 -7.33 -12.37 11.61
CA VAL A 103 -7.16 -12.07 10.18
C VAL A 103 -5.89 -11.26 9.96
N THR A 104 -5.22 -11.54 8.85
CA THR A 104 -4.09 -10.71 8.42
C THR A 104 -4.63 -9.56 7.59
N VAL A 105 -4.32 -8.34 7.98
CA VAL A 105 -4.78 -7.11 7.33
C VAL A 105 -3.58 -6.22 7.03
N GLY A 106 -3.50 -5.69 5.81
CA GLY A 106 -2.59 -4.60 5.46
C GLY A 106 -3.14 -3.29 6.01
N VAL A 107 -2.43 -2.68 6.93
CA VAL A 107 -2.81 -1.42 7.58
C VAL A 107 -1.90 -0.31 7.08
N ALA A 108 -2.50 0.78 6.62
CA ALA A 108 -1.78 1.94 6.12
C ALA A 108 -1.00 2.64 7.23
N VAL A 109 0.16 3.16 6.88
CA VAL A 109 1.04 3.92 7.79
C VAL A 109 0.84 5.40 7.57
N ASN A 110 0.56 6.14 8.65
CA ASN A 110 0.46 7.58 8.65
C ASN A 110 1.67 8.19 9.38
N PHE A 111 2.26 9.21 8.81
CA PHE A 111 3.35 9.95 9.45
C PHE A 111 2.80 11.21 10.09
N LEU A 112 3.08 11.36 11.40
CA LEU A 112 2.66 12.52 12.17
C LEU A 112 3.88 13.42 12.45
N ASN A 113 3.59 14.74 12.70
CA ASN A 113 4.58 15.70 13.13
C ASN A 113 5.79 15.88 12.18
N GLU A 114 5.57 15.76 10.87
CA GLU A 114 6.62 15.97 9.86
C GLU A 114 7.37 17.30 10.05
N LYS A 115 6.63 18.37 10.42
CA LYS A 115 7.19 19.71 10.63
C LYS A 115 8.09 19.82 11.86
N ASP A 116 8.00 18.88 12.80
CA ASP A 116 8.75 18.89 14.06
C ASP A 116 10.00 18.01 14.02
N SER A 117 10.18 17.26 12.94
CA SER A 117 11.39 16.49 12.70
C SER A 117 12.58 17.41 12.38
N PRO A 118 13.68 17.35 13.13
CA PRO A 118 14.90 18.11 12.82
C PRO A 118 15.57 17.65 11.51
N GLY A 119 15.42 16.37 11.15
CA GLY A 119 15.93 15.83 9.88
C GLY A 119 15.25 16.46 8.66
N LEU A 120 13.93 16.60 8.70
CA LEU A 120 13.16 17.24 7.61
C LEU A 120 13.40 18.75 7.56
N LYS A 121 13.55 19.42 8.72
CA LYS A 121 13.92 20.84 8.78
C LYS A 121 15.29 21.13 8.15
N LYS A 122 16.22 20.19 8.23
CA LYS A 122 17.55 20.28 7.61
C LYS A 122 17.53 19.93 6.09
N GLY A 123 16.33 19.72 5.51
CA GLY A 123 16.17 19.39 4.10
C GLY A 123 16.19 17.89 3.79
N GLY A 124 16.14 17.02 4.78
CA GLY A 124 15.98 15.57 4.58
C GLY A 124 14.65 15.23 3.92
N VAL A 125 14.59 14.07 3.29
CA VAL A 125 13.39 13.53 2.62
C VAL A 125 13.01 12.21 3.27
N ILE A 126 11.71 12.04 3.56
CA ILE A 126 11.19 10.76 4.04
C ILE A 126 11.19 9.78 2.86
N ASN A 127 11.94 8.71 3.00
CA ASN A 127 11.89 7.57 2.10
C ASN A 127 11.01 6.48 2.73
N VAL A 128 9.80 6.34 2.24
CA VAL A 128 8.85 5.33 2.72
C VAL A 128 9.15 4.00 2.05
N VAL A 129 9.65 3.05 2.83
CA VAL A 129 9.95 1.69 2.37
C VAL A 129 8.68 0.84 2.31
N ARG A 130 7.77 1.06 3.28
CA ARG A 130 6.49 0.35 3.35
C ARG A 130 5.37 1.33 3.64
N HIS A 131 4.42 1.41 2.72
CA HIS A 131 3.20 2.20 2.86
C HIS A 131 2.14 1.48 3.69
N GLU A 132 2.19 0.15 3.71
CA GLU A 132 1.28 -0.72 4.45
C GLU A 132 2.09 -1.77 5.23
N VAL A 133 1.58 -2.14 6.39
CA VAL A 133 2.15 -3.19 7.24
C VAL A 133 1.11 -4.28 7.46
N ASP A 134 1.48 -5.52 7.15
CA ASP A 134 0.63 -6.68 7.39
C ASP A 134 0.62 -7.04 8.88
N LEU A 135 -0.55 -6.90 9.49
CA LEU A 135 -0.80 -7.18 10.90
C LEU A 135 -1.77 -8.33 11.05
N LEU A 136 -1.49 -9.21 12.00
CA LEU A 136 -2.40 -10.25 12.45
C LEU A 136 -3.25 -9.68 13.59
N CYS A 137 -4.52 -9.37 13.29
CA CYS A 137 -5.46 -8.73 14.20
C CYS A 137 -6.64 -9.64 14.53
N PRO A 138 -7.22 -9.56 15.73
CA PRO A 138 -8.55 -10.09 15.97
C PRO A 138 -9.58 -9.28 15.17
N ALA A 139 -10.61 -9.95 14.64
CA ALA A 139 -11.63 -9.31 13.80
C ALA A 139 -12.30 -8.09 14.45
N ASP A 140 -12.39 -8.09 15.78
CA ASP A 140 -13.06 -7.03 16.55
C ASP A 140 -12.18 -5.79 16.80
N ALA A 141 -10.85 -5.89 16.57
CA ALA A 141 -9.88 -4.84 16.90
C ALA A 141 -8.89 -4.58 15.74
N ILE A 142 -9.40 -4.33 14.54
CA ILE A 142 -8.58 -3.97 13.38
C ILE A 142 -8.28 -2.46 13.47
N PRO A 143 -7.00 -2.05 13.53
CA PRO A 143 -6.63 -0.64 13.49
C PRO A 143 -6.84 -0.07 12.07
N GLN A 144 -7.34 1.16 11.98
CA GLN A 144 -7.54 1.81 10.68
C GLN A 144 -6.23 2.32 10.08
N SER A 145 -5.31 2.75 10.94
CA SER A 145 -3.99 3.24 10.55
C SER A 145 -2.98 2.98 11.67
N ILE A 146 -1.71 3.00 11.29
CA ILE A 146 -0.58 3.00 12.23
C ILE A 146 0.01 4.41 12.18
N ASP A 147 -0.06 5.11 13.30
CA ASP A 147 0.47 6.47 13.40
C ASP A 147 1.92 6.41 13.89
N ILE A 148 2.82 7.00 13.11
CA ILE A 148 4.25 7.09 13.38
C ILE A 148 4.63 8.52 13.63
N ASP A 149 5.20 8.80 14.81
CA ASP A 149 5.67 10.12 15.17
C ASP A 149 7.12 10.33 14.68
N LEU A 150 7.31 11.38 13.88
CA LEU A 150 8.62 11.76 13.32
C LEU A 150 9.39 12.76 14.19
N THR A 151 8.85 13.11 15.35
CA THR A 151 9.47 14.10 16.25
C THR A 151 10.85 13.64 16.72
N GLY A 152 11.86 14.49 16.53
CA GLY A 152 13.22 14.23 17.01
C GLY A 152 14.09 13.36 16.11
N LEU A 153 13.58 12.86 14.98
CA LEU A 153 14.36 12.06 14.04
C LEU A 153 15.29 12.94 13.19
N GLU A 154 16.53 12.50 13.03
CA GLU A 154 17.56 13.15 12.24
C GLU A 154 17.75 12.49 10.86
N ILE A 155 18.56 13.12 10.01
CA ILE A 155 18.95 12.56 8.71
C ILE A 155 19.81 11.32 8.94
N GLY A 156 19.43 10.21 8.34
CA GLY A 156 20.06 8.90 8.51
C GLY A 156 19.31 7.96 9.43
N ASP A 157 18.33 8.47 10.20
CA ASP A 157 17.53 7.63 11.09
C ASP A 157 16.52 6.77 10.31
N GLY A 158 16.35 5.54 10.77
CA GLY A 158 15.35 4.59 10.27
C GLY A 158 14.30 4.28 11.32
N ILE A 159 13.07 4.16 10.89
CA ILE A 159 11.94 3.76 11.74
C ILE A 159 11.67 2.29 11.50
N HIS A 160 11.83 1.50 12.55
CA HIS A 160 11.59 0.05 12.56
C HIS A 160 10.27 -0.27 13.23
N ILE A 161 9.73 -1.48 12.94
CA ILE A 161 8.45 -1.92 13.52
C ILE A 161 8.49 -2.01 15.05
N SER A 162 9.65 -2.31 15.64
CA SER A 162 9.84 -2.37 17.10
C SER A 162 9.66 -1.03 17.81
N ALA A 163 9.86 0.09 17.12
CA ALA A 163 9.69 1.43 17.67
C ALA A 163 8.23 1.89 17.72
N ILE A 164 7.30 1.12 17.10
CA ILE A 164 5.91 1.51 16.95
C ILE A 164 5.04 0.87 18.02
N LYS A 165 4.17 1.68 18.61
CA LYS A 165 3.18 1.18 19.57
C LYS A 165 1.99 0.58 18.81
N LEU A 166 1.90 -0.75 18.81
CA LEU A 166 0.74 -1.45 18.27
C LEU A 166 -0.35 -1.57 19.33
N PRO A 167 -1.64 -1.59 18.93
CA PRO A 167 -2.75 -1.88 19.83
C PRO A 167 -2.68 -3.28 20.45
N ASP A 168 -3.35 -3.47 21.59
CA ASP A 168 -3.38 -4.75 22.28
C ASP A 168 -3.97 -5.86 21.40
N GLY A 169 -3.25 -7.00 21.32
CA GLY A 169 -3.68 -8.16 20.56
C GLY A 169 -3.32 -8.12 19.07
N VAL A 170 -2.69 -7.07 18.58
CA VAL A 170 -2.20 -6.94 17.21
C VAL A 170 -0.73 -7.33 17.16
N THR A 171 -0.38 -8.22 16.23
CA THR A 171 1.00 -8.66 16.03
C THR A 171 1.39 -8.52 14.55
N PRO A 172 2.61 -8.10 14.24
CA PRO A 172 3.07 -8.06 12.85
C PRO A 172 3.16 -9.50 12.31
N THR A 173 2.86 -9.70 11.05
CA THR A 173 2.96 -11.00 10.38
C THR A 173 4.41 -11.46 10.29
N ILE A 174 5.34 -10.52 10.08
CA ILE A 174 6.78 -10.77 10.04
C ILE A 174 7.35 -10.52 11.43
N THR A 175 7.71 -11.57 12.15
CA THR A 175 8.31 -11.52 13.48
C THR A 175 9.80 -11.89 13.47
N ASP A 176 10.29 -12.49 12.38
CA ASP A 176 11.65 -13.03 12.28
C ASP A 176 12.73 -11.95 12.20
N ARG A 177 12.36 -10.75 11.80
CA ARG A 177 13.25 -9.61 11.63
C ARG A 177 12.56 -8.30 11.95
N ASP A 178 13.34 -7.35 12.47
CA ASP A 178 12.90 -5.98 12.65
C ASP A 178 13.05 -5.23 11.30
N PHE A 179 11.95 -5.06 10.60
CA PHE A 179 11.96 -4.42 9.28
C PHE A 179 11.76 -2.92 9.39
N THR A 180 12.41 -2.20 8.48
CA THR A 180 12.30 -0.75 8.37
C THR A 180 11.01 -0.38 7.64
N ILE A 181 10.31 0.62 8.14
CA ILE A 181 9.09 1.18 7.55
C ILE A 181 9.40 2.44 6.76
N ALA A 182 10.17 3.35 7.34
CA ALA A 182 10.62 4.55 6.67
C ALA A 182 12.03 4.95 7.14
N THR A 183 12.73 5.73 6.32
CA THR A 183 14.03 6.31 6.64
C THR A 183 14.04 7.79 6.24
N ILE A 184 14.80 8.60 6.97
CA ILE A 184 15.04 10.00 6.60
C ILE A 184 16.36 10.06 5.84
N ALA A 185 16.30 10.23 4.52
CA ALA A 185 17.47 10.32 3.66
C ALA A 185 17.92 11.78 3.51
N ALA A 186 19.23 11.99 3.35
CA ALA A 186 19.76 13.29 2.94
C ALA A 186 19.27 13.63 1.52
N PRO A 187 18.99 14.89 1.20
CA PRO A 187 18.67 15.28 -0.15
C PRO A 187 19.87 14.97 -1.06
N THR A 188 19.63 14.32 -2.18
CA THR A 188 20.65 14.14 -3.22
C THR A 188 20.87 15.50 -3.89
N VAL A 189 21.70 16.34 -3.28
CA VAL A 189 22.25 17.50 -3.99
C VAL A 189 23.17 16.92 -5.03
N MET A 190 22.79 17.00 -6.31
CA MET A 190 23.77 16.86 -7.38
C MET A 190 24.84 17.92 -7.13
N LYS A 191 26.00 17.52 -6.64
CA LYS A 191 27.22 18.32 -6.70
C LYS A 191 27.61 18.43 -8.20
N ALA A 192 26.85 19.24 -8.89
CA ALA A 192 27.26 19.76 -10.18
C ALA A 192 27.72 21.19 -9.92
N SER A 193 29.02 21.38 -9.75
CA SER A 193 29.74 22.66 -9.71
C SER A 193 30.48 22.98 -8.40
N GLU A 194 31.48 22.17 -8.06
CA GLU A 194 32.59 22.67 -7.21
C GLU A 194 33.89 21.86 -7.42
N GLU A 195 34.13 21.35 -8.66
CA GLU A 195 35.43 20.85 -9.08
C GLU A 195 35.81 21.47 -10.43
N ALA A 196 35.83 22.81 -10.51
CA ALA A 196 36.35 23.53 -11.64
C ALA A 196 36.85 24.89 -11.19
N GLU A 197 37.68 24.93 -10.13
CA GLU A 197 38.58 26.05 -9.84
C GLU A 197 39.69 25.54 -8.92
N GLY A 198 40.80 25.17 -9.48
CA GLY A 198 42.01 24.95 -8.68
C GLY A 198 42.89 23.83 -9.23
N GLU A 199 43.53 24.04 -10.40
CA GLU A 199 44.89 23.71 -10.70
C GLU A 199 45.21 24.07 -12.14
N GLU A 200 45.48 25.34 -12.37
CA GLU A 200 46.44 25.77 -13.38
C GLU A 200 47.84 25.67 -12.75
N GLY A 201 48.71 24.92 -13.39
CA GLY A 201 50.10 24.93 -13.02
C GLY A 201 50.90 23.76 -13.51
N GLU A 202 51.58 24.03 -14.62
CA GLU A 202 52.93 23.55 -15.00
C GLU A 202 53.10 22.20 -15.73
N GLU A 203 53.34 22.37 -17.01
CA GLU A 203 54.49 21.92 -17.82
C GLU A 203 54.83 20.44 -17.89
N GLY A 204 54.93 19.98 -19.13
CA GLY A 204 55.67 18.79 -19.50
C GLY A 204 55.35 18.23 -20.88
N GLU A 205 55.92 18.86 -21.83
CA GLU A 205 56.23 18.54 -23.24
C GLU A 205 56.69 17.09 -23.46
N GLU A 206 56.44 16.61 -24.67
CA GLU A 206 57.11 15.54 -25.41
C GLU A 206 56.43 14.18 -25.50
N GLY A 207 56.20 13.83 -26.76
CA GLY A 207 56.09 12.46 -27.20
C GLY A 207 55.16 12.24 -28.40
N ALA A 208 55.61 12.71 -29.54
CA ALA A 208 54.95 12.48 -30.83
C ALA A 208 54.99 11.02 -31.27
N ALA A 209 54.03 10.73 -32.13
CA ALA A 209 54.14 9.90 -33.31
C ALA A 209 53.74 8.42 -33.27
N GLU A 210 52.99 8.14 -34.32
CA GLU A 210 52.96 6.91 -35.12
C GLU A 210 51.97 5.82 -34.66
N ALA A 211 51.15 5.31 -35.43
CA ALA A 211 50.74 5.21 -36.83
C ALA A 211 49.42 4.45 -36.78
N ALA A 212 48.38 4.83 -37.42
CA ALA A 212 47.94 4.50 -38.75
C ALA A 212 47.94 3.00 -39.10
N GLU A 213 46.76 2.62 -39.62
CA GLU A 213 46.52 1.50 -40.54
C GLU A 213 46.21 0.13 -39.90
N GLU A 214 45.14 -0.42 -40.19
CA GLU A 214 44.48 -1.18 -41.23
C GLU A 214 43.19 -1.74 -40.65
N ALA A 215 42.07 -1.45 -41.18
CA ALA A 215 41.41 -1.91 -42.39
C ALA A 215 40.92 -3.37 -42.33
N SER A 216 39.60 -3.45 -42.41
CA SER A 216 38.79 -4.33 -43.26
C SER A 216 38.77 -5.84 -43.03
N GLU A 217 37.53 -6.31 -43.21
CA GLU A 217 37.08 -7.68 -43.60
C GLU A 217 37.02 -8.74 -42.48
N GLU A 218 35.84 -9.10 -42.04
CA GLU A 218 34.86 -10.03 -42.67
C GLU A 218 33.48 -9.88 -42.00
#